data_79a1ec387b6c493ac332d42e3548068e
#
_entry.id   79a1ec387b6c493ac332d42e3548068e
#
_cell.length_a   1.000
_cell.length_b   1.000
_cell.length_c   1.000
_cell.angle_alpha   90.00
_cell.angle_beta   90.00
_cell.angle_gamma   90.00
#
_symmetry.space_group_name_H-M   'P 1'
#
loop_
_entity.id
_entity.type
_entity.pdbx_description
1 polymer ?
#
loop_
_entity_poly.entity_id
_entity_poly.type
_entity_poly.pdbx_seq_one_letter_code
_entity_poly.pdbx_strand_id
1 'polypeptide(L)'
;PTVGSSSSSSFGERTSVQADFLVGCDGAGSMVRRTLGIPMLGNATLDHSAAIFFRSAALLDGHDKGEAERFLFFGPKGFWGNISAMDGRELWRLTVVSNAQEVEQVCAQAEQWVRRGIGRDDVPFEVISALPWRRSQLTAARYGQGRVFLTGDSAHTMSPTGGFGMNTGMGDAVDLGWK
;
A
#
# COMPACT_ATOMS: atom_id res chain seq x y z
N PRO A 1 15.18 -5.56 50.13
CA PRO A 1 14.83 -4.49 49.20
C PRO A 1 15.21 -4.90 47.80
N THR A 2 14.22 -5.26 47.06
CA THR A 2 14.31 -5.68 45.64
C THR A 2 14.34 -4.45 44.74
N VAL A 3 15.41 -4.32 43.99
CA VAL A 3 15.56 -3.28 42.95
C VAL A 3 14.80 -3.72 41.73
N GLY A 4 13.74 -2.99 41.39
CA GLY A 4 13.02 -3.17 40.16
C GLY A 4 13.86 -2.67 38.98
N SER A 5 14.12 -3.53 38.00
CA SER A 5 14.74 -3.14 36.72
C SER A 5 13.71 -2.41 35.87
N SER A 6 13.85 -1.10 35.77
CA SER A 6 13.16 -0.31 34.77
C SER A 6 13.83 -0.54 33.40
N SER A 7 13.13 -1.17 32.47
CA SER A 7 13.52 -1.25 31.08
C SER A 7 13.40 0.16 30.46
N SER A 8 14.52 0.86 30.35
CA SER A 8 14.64 2.09 29.57
C SER A 8 14.59 1.73 28.10
N SER A 9 13.46 2.02 27.42
CA SER A 9 13.44 2.11 25.96
C SER A 9 14.41 3.20 25.54
N SER A 10 15.50 2.83 24.85
CA SER A 10 16.45 3.76 24.26
C SER A 10 15.75 4.51 23.14
N PHE A 11 15.24 5.69 23.45
CA PHE A 11 14.93 6.69 22.42
C PHE A 11 16.26 7.08 21.76
N GLY A 12 16.36 6.92 20.43
CA GLY A 12 17.55 7.27 19.67
C GLY A 12 17.98 8.73 19.94
N GLU A 13 19.26 8.98 19.73
CA GLU A 13 19.89 10.30 19.90
C GLU A 13 19.15 11.36 19.07
N ARG A 14 18.76 12.47 19.71
CA ARG A 14 18.08 13.57 19.03
C ARG A 14 19.11 14.46 18.36
N THR A 15 19.02 14.59 17.05
CA THR A 15 19.84 15.51 16.26
C THR A 15 18.98 16.70 15.83
N SER A 16 19.52 17.92 15.97
CA SER A 16 18.88 19.15 15.49
C SER A 16 19.51 19.58 14.18
N VAL A 17 18.67 19.87 13.18
CA VAL A 17 19.09 20.38 11.87
C VAL A 17 18.43 21.73 11.64
N GLN A 18 19.20 22.73 11.20
CA GLN A 18 18.68 24.02 10.77
C GLN A 18 18.57 24.06 9.25
N ALA A 19 17.43 24.52 8.74
CA ALA A 19 17.17 24.67 7.31
C ALA A 19 16.25 25.87 7.07
N ASP A 20 16.36 26.49 5.90
CA ASP A 20 15.46 27.58 5.49
C ASP A 20 14.05 27.06 5.19
N PHE A 21 13.96 25.88 4.62
CA PHE A 21 12.71 25.20 4.26
C PHE A 21 12.74 23.75 4.71
N LEU A 22 11.56 23.21 5.00
CA LEU A 22 11.33 21.79 5.24
C LEU A 22 10.31 21.25 4.23
N VAL A 23 10.65 20.16 3.55
CA VAL A 23 9.71 19.45 2.66
C VAL A 23 9.36 18.11 3.26
N GLY A 24 8.09 17.90 3.61
CA GLY A 24 7.56 16.65 4.11
C GLY A 24 7.21 15.72 2.95
N CYS A 25 8.01 14.67 2.75
CA CYS A 25 7.79 13.58 1.80
C CYS A 25 7.61 12.24 2.54
N ASP A 26 7.02 12.28 3.74
CA ASP A 26 7.00 11.20 4.73
C ASP A 26 5.75 10.29 4.63
N GLY A 27 5.11 10.28 3.45
CA GLY A 27 4.06 9.34 3.08
C GLY A 27 2.68 9.66 3.67
N ALA A 28 1.72 8.77 3.43
CA ALA A 28 0.31 8.95 3.81
C ALA A 28 0.10 9.19 5.31
N GLY A 29 0.93 8.55 6.15
CA GLY A 29 0.98 8.74 7.60
C GLY A 29 1.77 9.96 8.06
N SER A 30 2.03 10.95 7.21
CA SER A 30 2.93 12.09 7.42
C SER A 30 2.91 12.65 8.84
N MET A 31 4.07 12.61 9.49
CA MET A 31 4.29 13.25 10.78
C MET A 31 4.36 14.76 10.61
N VAL A 32 5.02 15.24 9.55
CA VAL A 32 5.13 16.67 9.24
C VAL A 32 3.75 17.30 9.10
N ARG A 33 2.87 16.72 8.29
CA ARG A 33 1.48 17.19 8.13
C ARG A 33 0.71 17.24 9.45
N ARG A 34 0.79 16.15 10.23
CA ARG A 34 0.09 16.07 11.53
C ARG A 34 0.59 17.09 12.52
N THR A 35 1.92 17.33 12.56
CA THR A 35 2.52 18.36 13.45
C THR A 35 2.04 19.76 13.09
N LEU A 36 1.80 20.03 11.80
CA LEU A 36 1.23 21.30 11.34
C LEU A 36 -0.28 21.41 11.56
N GLY A 37 -0.95 20.35 12.04
CA GLY A 37 -2.39 20.32 12.21
C GLY A 37 -3.15 20.41 10.89
N ILE A 38 -2.55 19.99 9.76
CA ILE A 38 -3.18 20.04 8.44
C ILE A 38 -4.04 18.78 8.25
N PRO A 39 -5.39 18.91 8.17
CA PRO A 39 -6.27 17.77 7.97
C PRO A 39 -6.24 17.27 6.54
N MET A 40 -6.60 15.99 6.36
CA MET A 40 -6.89 15.40 5.06
C MET A 40 -8.37 15.52 4.75
N LEU A 41 -8.70 15.89 3.51
CA LEU A 41 -10.05 16.04 2.99
C LEU A 41 -10.30 14.98 1.91
N GLY A 42 -11.53 14.49 1.80
CA GLY A 42 -11.94 13.52 0.79
C GLY A 42 -12.43 12.19 1.38
N ASN A 43 -12.35 11.13 0.60
CA ASN A 43 -12.82 9.81 0.98
C ASN A 43 -11.71 8.98 1.64
N ALA A 44 -11.82 8.82 2.96
CA ALA A 44 -10.87 8.03 3.75
C ALA A 44 -10.94 6.52 3.41
N THR A 45 -12.06 6.06 2.87
CA THR A 45 -12.25 4.65 2.47
C THR A 45 -13.10 4.59 1.21
N LEU A 46 -12.49 4.20 0.09
CA LEU A 46 -13.20 3.88 -1.14
C LEU A 46 -13.68 2.43 -1.10
N ASP A 47 -12.78 1.53 -0.73
CA ASP A 47 -13.08 0.11 -0.48
C ASP A 47 -11.97 -0.56 0.33
N HIS A 48 -12.18 -1.83 0.62
CA HIS A 48 -11.22 -2.72 1.25
C HIS A 48 -10.80 -3.82 0.28
N SER A 49 -9.55 -4.26 0.42
CA SER A 49 -8.99 -5.38 -0.33
C SER A 49 -8.03 -6.16 0.55
N ALA A 50 -7.86 -7.44 0.29
CA ALA A 50 -6.76 -8.22 0.83
C ALA A 50 -5.62 -8.25 -0.19
N ALA A 51 -4.41 -7.94 0.25
CA ALA A 51 -3.18 -8.10 -0.52
C ALA A 51 -2.46 -9.35 -0.03
N ILE A 52 -2.43 -10.39 -0.85
CA ILE A 52 -1.83 -11.69 -0.53
C ILE A 52 -0.58 -11.85 -1.37
N PHE A 53 0.58 -11.88 -0.73
CA PHE A 53 1.85 -12.16 -1.39
C PHE A 53 2.14 -13.65 -1.30
N PHE A 54 2.50 -14.24 -2.43
CA PHE A 54 2.79 -15.65 -2.51
C PHE A 54 3.90 -15.93 -3.52
N ARG A 55 4.56 -17.07 -3.35
CA ARG A 55 5.59 -17.58 -4.24
C ARG A 55 5.05 -18.76 -5.02
N SER A 56 5.28 -18.79 -6.32
CA SER A 56 5.04 -19.92 -7.21
C SER A 56 5.89 -19.79 -8.46
N ALA A 57 6.91 -20.63 -8.59
CA ALA A 57 7.73 -20.69 -9.80
C ALA A 57 7.00 -21.33 -10.98
N ALA A 58 5.98 -22.14 -10.69
CA ALA A 58 5.21 -22.89 -11.69
C ALA A 58 3.94 -22.19 -12.16
N LEU A 59 3.67 -20.94 -11.70
CA LEU A 59 2.39 -20.30 -12.02
C LEU A 59 2.20 -20.10 -13.53
N LEU A 60 3.21 -19.59 -14.22
CA LEU A 60 3.12 -19.33 -15.67
C LEU A 60 3.03 -20.62 -16.49
N ASP A 61 3.74 -21.65 -16.07
CA ASP A 61 3.73 -22.96 -16.75
C ASP A 61 2.46 -23.76 -16.42
N GLY A 62 1.83 -23.44 -15.29
CA GLY A 62 0.68 -24.15 -14.75
C GLY A 62 -0.66 -23.78 -15.39
N HIS A 63 -0.72 -22.85 -16.34
CA HIS A 63 -1.97 -22.44 -16.98
C HIS A 63 -1.79 -22.18 -18.49
N ASP A 64 -2.89 -22.23 -19.23
CA ASP A 64 -2.96 -22.03 -20.68
C ASP A 64 -3.27 -20.57 -21.11
N LYS A 65 -3.16 -19.60 -20.20
CA LYS A 65 -3.59 -18.21 -20.41
C LYS A 65 -2.50 -17.29 -20.99
N GLY A 66 -1.31 -17.86 -21.28
CA GLY A 66 -0.16 -17.11 -21.76
C GLY A 66 0.52 -16.25 -20.69
N GLU A 67 1.59 -15.57 -21.08
CA GLU A 67 2.34 -14.68 -20.20
C GLU A 67 1.63 -13.33 -20.07
N ALA A 68 1.51 -12.82 -18.82
CA ALA A 68 0.99 -11.50 -18.53
C ALA A 68 1.56 -10.96 -17.21
N GLU A 69 1.74 -9.66 -17.13
CA GLU A 69 2.10 -9.00 -15.87
C GLU A 69 0.95 -9.02 -14.87
N ARG A 70 -0.30 -9.13 -15.37
CA ARG A 70 -1.49 -9.11 -14.53
C ARG A 70 -2.62 -9.93 -15.13
N PHE A 71 -3.19 -10.79 -14.31
CA PHE A 71 -4.40 -11.56 -14.60
C PHE A 71 -5.58 -10.98 -13.82
N LEU A 72 -6.64 -10.61 -14.52
CA LEU A 72 -7.86 -10.03 -13.91
C LEU A 72 -8.95 -11.11 -13.80
N PHE A 73 -9.64 -11.14 -12.66
CA PHE A 73 -10.64 -12.14 -12.37
C PHE A 73 -12.05 -11.54 -12.29
N PHE A 74 -12.95 -12.09 -13.08
CA PHE A 74 -14.35 -11.72 -13.10
C PHE A 74 -15.21 -12.92 -12.73
N GLY A 75 -16.30 -12.68 -12.05
CA GLY A 75 -17.31 -13.67 -11.71
C GLY A 75 -18.71 -13.13 -11.96
N PRO A 76 -19.77 -13.85 -11.55
CA PRO A 76 -21.15 -13.41 -11.75
C PRO A 76 -21.48 -12.05 -11.11
N LYS A 77 -20.72 -11.67 -10.07
CA LYS A 77 -20.85 -10.38 -9.37
C LYS A 77 -19.89 -9.31 -9.89
N GLY A 78 -19.20 -9.56 -11.01
CA GLY A 78 -18.21 -8.64 -11.59
C GLY A 78 -16.77 -8.96 -11.19
N PHE A 79 -15.91 -7.95 -11.19
CA PHE A 79 -14.49 -8.04 -10.83
C PHE A 79 -14.33 -8.39 -9.35
N TRP A 80 -13.56 -9.44 -9.03
CA TRP A 80 -13.31 -9.85 -7.66
C TRP A 80 -11.84 -9.81 -7.25
N GLY A 81 -10.91 -9.72 -8.20
CA GLY A 81 -9.49 -9.65 -7.86
C GLY A 81 -8.55 -9.74 -9.06
N ASN A 82 -7.27 -9.67 -8.76
CA ASN A 82 -6.22 -9.85 -9.78
C ASN A 82 -4.96 -10.47 -9.16
N ILE A 83 -4.21 -11.24 -9.97
CA ILE A 83 -2.83 -11.63 -9.69
C ILE A 83 -1.90 -10.74 -10.53
N SER A 84 -0.88 -10.18 -9.90
CA SER A 84 0.15 -9.37 -10.55
C SER A 84 1.53 -9.95 -10.29
N ALA A 85 2.38 -9.98 -11.32
CA ALA A 85 3.79 -10.32 -11.18
C ALA A 85 4.51 -9.23 -10.37
N MET A 86 5.41 -9.64 -9.47
CA MET A 86 6.19 -8.73 -8.63
C MET A 86 7.66 -8.68 -9.06
N ASP A 87 8.24 -9.81 -9.43
CA ASP A 87 9.65 -9.91 -9.86
C ASP A 87 9.79 -10.50 -11.28
N GLY A 88 8.67 -10.83 -11.93
CA GLY A 88 8.65 -11.44 -13.24
C GLY A 88 9.11 -12.90 -13.27
N ARG A 89 9.22 -13.57 -12.12
CA ARG A 89 9.69 -14.96 -11.98
C ARG A 89 8.77 -15.81 -11.13
N GLU A 90 8.82 -15.61 -9.81
CA GLU A 90 8.14 -16.48 -8.86
C GLU A 90 7.34 -15.74 -7.78
N LEU A 91 7.53 -14.42 -7.63
CA LEU A 91 6.81 -13.64 -6.64
C LEU A 91 5.57 -12.98 -7.25
N TRP A 92 4.46 -13.19 -6.60
CA TRP A 92 3.14 -12.78 -7.05
C TRP A 92 2.36 -12.08 -5.94
N ARG A 93 1.48 -11.19 -6.35
CA ARG A 93 0.52 -10.57 -5.45
C ARG A 93 -0.90 -10.80 -5.96
N LEU A 94 -1.70 -11.51 -5.19
CA LEU A 94 -3.14 -11.58 -5.38
C LEU A 94 -3.79 -10.44 -4.59
N THR A 95 -4.56 -9.61 -5.27
CA THR A 95 -5.44 -8.63 -4.64
C THR A 95 -6.87 -9.13 -4.74
N VAL A 96 -7.55 -9.28 -3.61
CA VAL A 96 -8.97 -9.68 -3.53
C VAL A 96 -9.78 -8.48 -3.07
N VAL A 97 -10.77 -8.08 -3.87
CA VAL A 97 -11.71 -7.02 -3.49
C VAL A 97 -12.63 -7.52 -2.38
N SER A 98 -12.80 -6.73 -1.35
CA SER A 98 -13.54 -7.10 -0.15
C SER A 98 -14.21 -5.88 0.48
N ASN A 99 -14.78 -6.05 1.65
CA ASN A 99 -15.33 -4.98 2.49
C ASN A 99 -14.73 -5.02 3.90
N ALA A 100 -15.08 -4.04 4.74
CA ALA A 100 -14.52 -3.89 6.08
C ALA A 100 -14.81 -5.08 6.99
N GLN A 101 -15.94 -5.77 6.80
CA GLN A 101 -16.36 -6.90 7.63
C GLN A 101 -15.69 -8.21 7.24
N GLU A 102 -15.35 -8.38 5.98
CA GLU A 102 -14.89 -9.65 5.40
C GLU A 102 -13.38 -9.70 5.15
N VAL A 103 -12.70 -8.55 5.07
CA VAL A 103 -11.29 -8.48 4.64
C VAL A 103 -10.35 -9.31 5.53
N GLU A 104 -10.58 -9.35 6.83
CA GLU A 104 -9.78 -10.15 7.77
C GLU A 104 -9.99 -11.65 7.52
N GLN A 105 -11.23 -12.07 7.22
CA GLN A 105 -11.53 -13.44 6.87
C GLN A 105 -10.89 -13.83 5.53
N VAL A 106 -10.88 -12.92 4.55
CA VAL A 106 -10.18 -13.14 3.27
C VAL A 106 -8.69 -13.36 3.52
N CYS A 107 -8.06 -12.54 4.39
CA CYS A 107 -6.66 -12.71 4.77
C CYS A 107 -6.41 -14.05 5.48
N ALA A 108 -7.29 -14.45 6.40
CA ALA A 108 -7.19 -15.74 7.11
C ALA A 108 -7.35 -16.95 6.17
N GLN A 109 -8.04 -16.78 5.04
CA GLN A 109 -8.27 -17.80 4.01
C GLN A 109 -7.37 -17.61 2.78
N ALA A 110 -6.19 -17.00 2.93
CA ALA A 110 -5.31 -16.60 1.85
C ALA A 110 -5.01 -17.75 0.86
N GLU A 111 -4.71 -18.96 1.35
CA GLU A 111 -4.42 -20.12 0.51
C GLU A 111 -5.59 -20.50 -0.40
N GLN A 112 -6.82 -20.45 0.12
CA GLN A 112 -8.03 -20.73 -0.66
C GLN A 112 -8.23 -19.71 -1.78
N TRP A 113 -7.95 -18.43 -1.49
CA TRP A 113 -8.05 -17.37 -2.47
C TRP A 113 -6.97 -17.46 -3.55
N VAL A 114 -5.73 -17.81 -3.16
CA VAL A 114 -4.65 -18.07 -4.14
C VAL A 114 -5.02 -19.27 -5.02
N ARG A 115 -5.47 -20.36 -4.43
CA ARG A 115 -5.93 -21.55 -5.17
C ARG A 115 -7.03 -21.20 -6.17
N ARG A 116 -8.02 -20.41 -5.74
CA ARG A 116 -9.09 -19.92 -6.60
C ARG A 116 -8.57 -19.05 -7.76
N GLY A 117 -7.59 -18.19 -7.49
CA GLY A 117 -6.97 -17.32 -8.51
C GLY A 117 -6.17 -18.10 -9.53
N ILE A 118 -5.41 -19.11 -9.11
CA ILE A 118 -4.67 -20.03 -9.97
C ILE A 118 -5.63 -20.87 -10.80
N GLY A 119 -6.72 -21.36 -10.17
CA GLY A 119 -7.74 -22.18 -10.83
C GLY A 119 -7.33 -23.62 -11.08
N ARG A 120 -6.24 -24.08 -10.46
CA ARG A 120 -5.70 -25.46 -10.54
C ARG A 120 -5.17 -25.88 -9.18
N ASP A 121 -5.38 -27.15 -8.84
CA ASP A 121 -4.97 -27.74 -7.56
C ASP A 121 -3.55 -28.27 -7.57
N ASP A 122 -2.99 -28.56 -8.73
CA ASP A 122 -1.68 -29.15 -8.94
C ASP A 122 -0.53 -28.13 -9.01
N VAL A 123 -0.82 -26.83 -9.08
CA VAL A 123 0.21 -25.79 -9.09
C VAL A 123 0.68 -25.51 -7.66
N PRO A 124 1.97 -25.73 -7.34
CA PRO A 124 2.52 -25.48 -6.03
C PRO A 124 2.67 -23.97 -5.78
N PHE A 125 2.38 -23.53 -4.57
CA PHE A 125 2.63 -22.17 -4.09
C PHE A 125 2.82 -22.14 -2.59
N GLU A 126 3.42 -21.04 -2.11
CA GLU A 126 3.61 -20.71 -0.70
C GLU A 126 3.08 -19.30 -0.43
N VAL A 127 2.17 -19.14 0.53
CA VAL A 127 1.73 -17.82 0.98
C VAL A 127 2.79 -17.21 1.89
N ILE A 128 3.29 -16.04 1.51
CA ILE A 128 4.31 -15.29 2.26
C ILE A 128 3.64 -14.38 3.29
N SER A 129 2.59 -13.65 2.88
CA SER A 129 1.83 -12.77 3.77
C SER A 129 0.46 -12.46 3.18
N ALA A 130 -0.49 -12.14 4.06
CA ALA A 130 -1.81 -11.67 3.70
C ALA A 130 -2.18 -10.50 4.61
N LEU A 131 -2.40 -9.33 4.03
CA LEU A 131 -2.63 -8.09 4.77
C LEU A 131 -3.88 -7.39 4.24
N PRO A 132 -4.73 -6.88 5.14
CA PRO A 132 -5.83 -6.02 4.75
C PRO A 132 -5.29 -4.70 4.22
N TRP A 133 -5.91 -4.19 3.20
CA TRP A 133 -5.54 -2.92 2.60
C TRP A 133 -6.79 -2.09 2.28
N ARG A 134 -6.68 -0.79 2.49
CA ARG A 134 -7.76 0.16 2.29
C ARG A 134 -7.37 1.16 1.22
N ARG A 135 -8.18 1.29 0.20
CA ARG A 135 -8.05 2.38 -0.77
C ARG A 135 -8.64 3.65 -0.23
N SER A 136 -7.93 4.75 -0.39
CA SER A 136 -8.38 6.08 -0.01
C SER A 136 -8.12 7.07 -1.14
N GLN A 137 -8.85 8.17 -1.12
CA GLN A 137 -8.62 9.32 -1.99
C GLN A 137 -8.74 10.57 -1.13
N LEU A 138 -7.61 11.06 -0.68
CA LEU A 138 -7.50 12.14 0.28
C LEU A 138 -6.53 13.20 -0.22
N THR A 139 -6.81 14.46 0.08
CA THR A 139 -5.93 15.59 -0.21
C THR A 139 -5.79 16.43 1.04
N ALA A 140 -4.58 16.88 1.37
CA ALA A 140 -4.34 17.80 2.47
C ALA A 140 -5.08 19.12 2.22
N ALA A 141 -5.71 19.68 3.24
CA ALA A 141 -6.43 20.94 3.14
C ALA A 141 -5.55 22.10 2.63
N ARG A 142 -4.24 21.97 2.79
CA ARG A 142 -3.21 22.86 2.22
C ARG A 142 -1.89 22.11 2.11
N TYR A 143 -1.07 22.47 1.15
CA TYR A 143 0.21 21.80 0.84
C TYR A 143 1.40 22.42 1.57
N GLY A 144 1.16 23.32 2.51
CA GLY A 144 2.20 23.90 3.30
C GLY A 144 1.72 24.95 4.30
N GLN A 145 2.62 25.38 5.15
CA GLN A 145 2.43 26.47 6.11
C GLN A 145 3.77 27.11 6.43
N GLY A 146 3.90 28.41 6.16
CA GLY A 146 5.16 29.13 6.34
C GLY A 146 6.26 28.56 5.44
N ARG A 147 7.33 28.06 6.04
CA ARG A 147 8.47 27.45 5.33
C ARG A 147 8.44 25.93 5.29
N VAL A 148 7.29 25.32 5.57
CA VAL A 148 7.11 23.87 5.54
C VAL A 148 6.13 23.50 4.45
N PHE A 149 6.52 22.60 3.56
CA PHE A 149 5.74 22.13 2.42
C PHE A 149 5.53 20.63 2.49
N LEU A 150 4.48 20.14 1.82
CA LEU A 150 4.13 18.72 1.71
C LEU A 150 4.10 18.33 0.24
N THR A 151 4.59 17.12 -0.08
CA THR A 151 4.54 16.57 -1.44
C THR A 151 4.22 15.07 -1.43
N GLY A 152 3.75 14.56 -2.55
CA GLY A 152 3.40 13.16 -2.72
C GLY A 152 2.36 12.69 -1.71
N ASP A 153 2.49 11.47 -1.22
CA ASP A 153 1.51 10.86 -0.31
C ASP A 153 1.34 11.61 1.03
N SER A 154 2.28 12.49 1.40
CA SER A 154 2.10 13.36 2.56
C SER A 154 1.03 14.43 2.35
N ALA A 155 0.84 14.86 1.09
CA ALA A 155 -0.12 15.86 0.66
C ALA A 155 -1.40 15.24 0.07
N HIS A 156 -1.30 14.12 -0.64
CA HIS A 156 -2.45 13.46 -1.26
C HIS A 156 -2.26 11.95 -1.40
N THR A 157 -3.29 11.20 -1.11
CA THR A 157 -3.36 9.77 -1.39
C THR A 157 -4.37 9.51 -2.49
N MET A 158 -4.01 8.70 -3.45
CA MET A 158 -4.86 8.38 -4.60
C MET A 158 -5.18 6.89 -4.65
N SER A 159 -6.32 6.58 -5.26
CA SER A 159 -6.59 5.20 -5.67
C SER A 159 -5.48 4.72 -6.62
N PRO A 160 -4.95 3.50 -6.45
CA PRO A 160 -3.92 2.96 -7.36
C PRO A 160 -4.45 2.66 -8.77
N THR A 161 -5.76 2.80 -8.96
CA THR A 161 -6.39 2.64 -10.28
C THR A 161 -5.83 3.69 -11.24
N GLY A 162 -5.14 3.24 -12.28
CA GLY A 162 -4.49 4.10 -13.27
C GLY A 162 -3.01 4.42 -12.99
N GLY A 163 -2.47 4.06 -11.81
CA GLY A 163 -1.03 4.23 -11.51
C GLY A 163 -0.58 5.68 -11.33
N PHE A 164 -1.48 6.59 -10.98
CA PHE A 164 -1.17 8.03 -10.95
C PHE A 164 -0.45 8.50 -9.70
N GLY A 165 -0.51 7.78 -8.56
CA GLY A 165 0.00 8.27 -7.27
C GLY A 165 1.48 8.66 -7.31
N MET A 166 2.36 7.77 -7.74
CA MET A 166 3.79 8.03 -7.86
C MET A 166 4.09 9.15 -8.86
N ASN A 167 3.45 9.12 -10.03
CA ASN A 167 3.66 10.12 -11.08
C ASN A 167 3.22 11.52 -10.64
N THR A 168 2.12 11.62 -9.89
CA THR A 168 1.68 12.89 -9.30
C THR A 168 2.67 13.40 -8.27
N GLY A 169 3.19 12.51 -7.39
CA GLY A 169 4.23 12.88 -6.43
C GLY A 169 5.53 13.35 -7.08
N MET A 170 5.93 12.77 -8.22
CA MET A 170 7.04 13.26 -9.02
C MET A 170 6.74 14.66 -9.60
N GLY A 171 5.51 14.88 -10.09
CA GLY A 171 5.04 16.18 -10.52
C GLY A 171 5.12 17.25 -9.43
N ASP A 172 4.70 16.92 -8.22
CA ASP A 172 4.82 17.80 -7.06
C ASP A 172 6.29 18.20 -6.80
N ALA A 173 7.20 17.23 -6.85
CA ALA A 173 8.63 17.48 -6.62
C ALA A 173 9.22 18.41 -7.68
N VAL A 174 8.85 18.24 -8.94
CA VAL A 174 9.26 19.11 -10.04
C VAL A 174 8.69 20.53 -9.85
N ASP A 175 7.39 20.64 -9.53
CA ASP A 175 6.72 21.94 -9.39
C ASP A 175 7.25 22.72 -8.17
N LEU A 176 7.45 22.05 -7.04
CA LEU A 176 7.99 22.69 -5.83
C LEU A 176 9.49 23.03 -5.95
N GLY A 177 10.27 22.18 -6.64
CA GLY A 177 11.73 22.28 -6.66
C GLY A 177 12.28 23.51 -7.38
N TRP A 178 11.52 24.12 -8.28
CA TRP A 178 11.94 25.33 -9.00
C TRP A 178 11.34 26.64 -8.41
N LYS A 179 10.27 26.54 -7.59
CA LYS A 179 9.62 27.70 -6.94
C LYS A 179 10.35 28.16 -5.70
#